data_8c1f480c6f6a21cd9554c516a87c3f84
#
_entry.id   8c1f480c6f6a21cd9554c516a87c3f84
#
_cell.length_a   1.000
_cell.length_b   1.000
_cell.length_c   1.000
_cell.angle_alpha   90.00
_cell.angle_beta   90.00
_cell.angle_gamma   90.00
#
_symmetry.space_group_name_H-M   'P 1'
#
loop_
_entity.id
_entity.type
_entity.pdbx_description
1 polymer ?
#
loop_
_entity_poly.entity_id
_entity_poly.type
_entity_poly.pdbx_seq_one_letter_code
_entity_poly.pdbx_strand_id
1 'polypeptide(L)'
;MQYPRICLCAMLVCLFSCFGTVMGQDTIDLKSLADSVRKANGKPNFLPLGMHFLELAKERKDTANISDAYAILASHYYELGDTDSLRLVTYEYMDWADRCHRNTDRYQAWRQYIQRMTEKGMQEEVMKETDLLCKDAEKRKDKYGMASGEMCIGYNHRVFGQNIKLCLEYYDSALKHFEEGKYYRDAYVVSLNIIQTYLARQSYSDAVPYLDRLGQLGKTVEGKDVVIGEALYMRYYQFRVIAILGIKGEKAAAPYIREANAYYLKNKESISQEGWFGYKIMCSQILGNIGNAVAYMDSLIDYQRSIGNYYPGNYRQKAIMLEQTGHYKEACRAFAEYSQLNDSVRTAEMDEQLNKYTAQFEVDRLKMEKLELSEKMSRERLAFVFGAGCVILLLLILVTYLYIRTLSMNRKLDVARKELQKMGRIKSSFIQHVTHELRTPLNSVVGFSALLAEEGLDVEDAREYSSQVEKNSAYLLELIDNIIDIADMDSQTADMPKEAVDVNACCLECIDELGGKQKEGVELQWVPSPDAPVIQTVRAWMKRVLTLLLDNAGKFTEKGVIRLQCEEDKENNIIRFIIE
;
A
#
# COMPACT_ATOMS: atom_id res chain seq x y z
N MET A 1 -18.47 -11.29 3.13
CA MET A 1 -18.89 -12.37 2.20
C MET A 1 -17.72 -13.20 1.67
N GLN A 2 -16.67 -13.47 2.43
CA GLN A 2 -15.47 -14.19 1.95
C GLN A 2 -15.34 -15.64 2.47
N TYR A 3 -16.11 -16.02 3.47
CA TYR A 3 -16.05 -17.38 4.02
C TYR A 3 -16.70 -18.50 3.18
N PRO A 4 -17.70 -18.30 2.31
CA PRO A 4 -18.25 -19.41 1.56
C PRO A 4 -17.31 -19.93 0.45
N ARG A 5 -16.36 -19.14 -0.06
CA ARG A 5 -15.40 -19.60 -1.07
C ARG A 5 -14.29 -20.48 -0.47
N ILE A 6 -13.83 -20.13 0.72
CA ILE A 6 -12.81 -20.93 1.44
C ILE A 6 -13.42 -22.27 1.93
N CYS A 7 -14.67 -22.26 2.41
CA CYS A 7 -15.37 -23.50 2.78
C CYS A 7 -15.69 -24.39 1.57
N LEU A 8 -15.97 -23.83 0.39
CA LEU A 8 -16.20 -24.64 -0.81
C LEU A 8 -14.91 -25.29 -1.32
N CYS A 9 -13.78 -24.59 -1.23
CA CYS A 9 -12.46 -25.15 -1.51
C CYS A 9 -12.06 -26.21 -0.48
N ALA A 10 -12.33 -26.01 0.80
CA ALA A 10 -12.09 -27.00 1.83
C ALA A 10 -12.98 -28.26 1.66
N MET A 11 -14.22 -28.09 1.21
CA MET A 11 -15.11 -29.22 0.89
C MET A 11 -14.67 -30.01 -0.34
N LEU A 12 -14.13 -29.32 -1.37
CA LEU A 12 -13.54 -29.97 -2.55
C LEU A 12 -12.22 -30.69 -2.21
N VAL A 13 -11.41 -30.14 -1.31
CA VAL A 13 -10.20 -30.80 -0.81
C VAL A 13 -10.54 -32.01 0.03
N CYS A 14 -11.60 -31.98 0.85
CA CYS A 14 -12.08 -33.17 1.57
C CYS A 14 -12.62 -34.27 0.66
N LEU A 15 -13.20 -33.93 -0.51
CA LEU A 15 -13.63 -34.90 -1.52
C LEU A 15 -12.44 -35.54 -2.24
N PHE A 16 -11.34 -34.82 -2.44
CA PHE A 16 -10.10 -35.37 -3.01
C PHE A 16 -9.28 -36.20 -2.01
N SER A 17 -9.29 -35.85 -0.72
CA SER A 17 -8.63 -36.65 0.31
C SER A 17 -9.32 -38.01 0.54
N CYS A 18 -10.62 -38.12 0.27
CA CYS A 18 -11.31 -39.41 0.31
C CYS A 18 -10.99 -40.33 -0.89
N PHE A 19 -10.50 -39.77 -2.01
CA PHE A 19 -10.05 -40.57 -3.16
C PHE A 19 -8.57 -40.97 -3.10
N GLY A 20 -7.79 -40.33 -2.21
CA GLY A 20 -6.34 -40.61 -2.05
C GLY A 20 -5.97 -41.80 -1.15
N THR A 21 -6.94 -42.42 -0.49
CA THR A 21 -6.65 -43.51 0.49
C THR A 21 -6.58 -44.93 -0.11
N VAL A 22 -6.53 -45.06 -1.43
CA VAL A 22 -6.48 -46.40 -2.11
C VAL A 22 -5.27 -46.57 -3.03
N MET A 23 -4.34 -45.66 -3.09
CA MET A 23 -3.06 -45.85 -3.81
C MET A 23 -1.90 -45.67 -2.85
N GLY A 24 -0.96 -46.62 -2.83
CA GLY A 24 0.15 -46.75 -1.93
C GLY A 24 0.91 -45.47 -1.60
N GLN A 25 1.53 -45.46 -0.44
CA GLN A 25 2.45 -44.42 0.07
C GLN A 25 3.66 -44.19 -0.88
N ASP A 26 3.44 -43.76 -2.09
CA ASP A 26 4.48 -43.07 -2.84
C ASP A 26 4.62 -41.69 -2.21
N THR A 27 5.75 -41.47 -1.56
CA THR A 27 6.11 -40.15 -0.99
C THR A 27 6.14 -39.13 -2.10
N ILE A 28 5.04 -38.37 -2.25
CA ILE A 28 4.96 -37.28 -3.22
C ILE A 28 6.18 -36.37 -2.98
N ASP A 29 7.06 -36.29 -3.96
CA ASP A 29 8.21 -35.39 -3.91
C ASP A 29 7.72 -33.95 -3.99
N LEU A 30 7.96 -33.17 -2.92
CA LEU A 30 7.54 -31.78 -2.84
C LEU A 30 8.13 -30.94 -3.97
N LYS A 31 9.35 -31.25 -4.43
CA LYS A 31 9.98 -30.55 -5.54
C LYS A 31 9.23 -30.79 -6.85
N SER A 32 8.87 -32.02 -7.14
CA SER A 32 8.06 -32.38 -8.31
C SER A 32 6.66 -31.75 -8.26
N LEU A 33 6.08 -31.67 -7.07
CA LEU A 33 4.79 -31.02 -6.85
C LEU A 33 4.90 -29.51 -7.08
N ALA A 34 5.94 -28.84 -6.57
CA ALA A 34 6.20 -27.43 -6.79
C ALA A 34 6.34 -27.10 -8.30
N ASP A 35 7.06 -27.93 -9.05
CA ASP A 35 7.20 -27.78 -10.50
C ASP A 35 5.86 -27.97 -11.24
N SER A 36 5.03 -28.88 -10.75
CA SER A 36 3.68 -29.10 -11.27
C SER A 36 2.77 -27.90 -11.02
N VAL A 37 2.87 -27.28 -9.83
CA VAL A 37 2.15 -26.06 -9.48
C VAL A 37 2.56 -24.91 -10.40
N ARG A 38 3.88 -24.71 -10.59
CA ARG A 38 4.39 -23.66 -11.49
C ARG A 38 3.90 -23.83 -12.93
N LYS A 39 3.88 -25.09 -13.45
CA LYS A 39 3.36 -25.41 -14.79
C LYS A 39 1.84 -25.28 -14.92
N ALA A 40 1.13 -25.28 -13.81
CA ALA A 40 -0.31 -25.10 -13.75
C ALA A 40 -0.71 -23.60 -13.70
N ASN A 41 0.23 -22.67 -13.58
CA ASN A 41 -0.07 -21.23 -13.49
C ASN A 41 -0.93 -20.78 -14.69
N GLY A 42 -1.95 -19.98 -14.40
CA GLY A 42 -2.93 -19.55 -15.40
C GLY A 42 -3.98 -20.61 -15.78
N LYS A 43 -3.95 -21.83 -15.24
CA LYS A 43 -4.93 -22.89 -15.49
C LYS A 43 -5.93 -23.02 -14.34
N PRO A 44 -7.15 -23.53 -14.59
CA PRO A 44 -8.18 -23.67 -13.53
C PRO A 44 -7.79 -24.54 -12.33
N ASN A 45 -6.86 -25.49 -12.52
CA ASN A 45 -6.39 -26.38 -11.47
C ASN A 45 -5.22 -25.83 -10.64
N PHE A 46 -4.75 -24.61 -10.92
CA PHE A 46 -3.62 -24.01 -10.20
C PHE A 46 -3.90 -23.88 -8.72
N LEU A 47 -5.01 -23.22 -8.38
CA LEU A 47 -5.29 -22.88 -6.97
C LEU A 47 -5.48 -24.13 -6.07
N PRO A 48 -6.25 -25.15 -6.46
CA PRO A 48 -6.32 -26.40 -5.71
C PRO A 48 -4.95 -27.07 -5.52
N LEU A 49 -4.12 -27.08 -6.56
CA LEU A 49 -2.81 -27.72 -6.54
C LEU A 49 -1.82 -26.92 -5.68
N GLY A 50 -1.84 -25.59 -5.75
CA GLY A 50 -1.02 -24.70 -4.94
C GLY A 50 -1.36 -24.78 -3.44
N MET A 51 -2.64 -24.83 -3.11
CA MET A 51 -3.10 -25.02 -1.74
C MET A 51 -2.71 -26.39 -1.19
N HIS A 52 -2.87 -27.43 -1.99
CA HIS A 52 -2.43 -28.78 -1.60
C HIS A 52 -0.91 -28.86 -1.36
N PHE A 53 -0.13 -28.19 -2.20
CA PHE A 53 1.33 -28.08 -2.01
C PHE A 53 1.67 -27.38 -0.68
N LEU A 54 0.99 -26.27 -0.37
CA LEU A 54 1.19 -25.54 0.89
C LEU A 54 0.82 -26.40 2.12
N GLU A 55 -0.31 -27.10 2.08
CA GLU A 55 -0.76 -27.98 3.16
C GLU A 55 0.25 -29.12 3.39
N LEU A 56 0.66 -29.80 2.32
CA LEU A 56 1.62 -30.91 2.41
C LEU A 56 3.00 -30.43 2.93
N ALA A 57 3.45 -29.25 2.51
CA ALA A 57 4.67 -28.63 3.01
C ALA A 57 4.54 -28.29 4.51
N LYS A 58 3.38 -27.77 4.96
CA LYS A 58 3.08 -27.51 6.38
C LYS A 58 3.05 -28.79 7.22
N GLU A 59 2.42 -29.85 6.74
CA GLU A 59 2.38 -31.17 7.41
C GLU A 59 3.78 -31.74 7.61
N ARG A 60 4.64 -31.62 6.58
CA ARG A 60 6.03 -32.07 6.64
C ARG A 60 6.97 -31.13 7.37
N LYS A 61 6.47 -29.96 7.80
CA LYS A 61 7.26 -28.89 8.44
C LYS A 61 8.46 -28.45 7.60
N ASP A 62 8.32 -28.54 6.28
CA ASP A 62 9.36 -28.16 5.33
C ASP A 62 9.29 -26.64 5.08
N THR A 63 10.09 -25.91 5.84
CA THR A 63 10.06 -24.44 5.83
C THR A 63 10.45 -23.84 4.48
N ALA A 64 11.31 -24.50 3.70
CA ALA A 64 11.69 -24.04 2.38
C ALA A 64 10.53 -24.14 1.39
N ASN A 65 9.86 -25.29 1.36
CA ASN A 65 8.70 -25.50 0.50
C ASN A 65 7.47 -24.71 0.96
N ILE A 66 7.31 -24.43 2.26
CA ILE A 66 6.27 -23.50 2.74
C ILE A 66 6.50 -22.10 2.20
N SER A 67 7.74 -21.58 2.27
CA SER A 67 8.10 -20.27 1.72
C SER A 67 7.86 -20.22 0.21
N ASP A 68 8.24 -21.26 -0.51
CA ASP A 68 8.05 -21.37 -1.96
C ASP A 68 6.57 -21.40 -2.34
N ALA A 69 5.75 -22.16 -1.61
CA ALA A 69 4.31 -22.23 -1.84
C ALA A 69 3.63 -20.87 -1.67
N TYR A 70 3.96 -20.14 -0.59
CA TYR A 70 3.43 -18.80 -0.40
C TYR A 70 3.89 -17.83 -1.50
N ALA A 71 5.15 -17.92 -1.95
CA ALA A 71 5.66 -17.08 -3.04
C ALA A 71 4.94 -17.35 -4.37
N ILE A 72 4.66 -18.63 -4.68
CA ILE A 72 3.92 -19.04 -5.88
C ILE A 72 2.48 -18.52 -5.83
N LEU A 73 1.78 -18.71 -4.70
CA LEU A 73 0.40 -18.23 -4.53
C LEU A 73 0.32 -16.70 -4.63
N ALA A 74 1.27 -16.00 -3.99
CA ALA A 74 1.33 -14.55 -4.06
C ALA A 74 1.59 -14.04 -5.49
N SER A 75 2.43 -14.73 -6.28
CA SER A 75 2.66 -14.39 -7.69
C SER A 75 1.40 -14.58 -8.52
N HIS A 76 0.69 -15.67 -8.31
CA HIS A 76 -0.57 -15.95 -9.01
C HIS A 76 -1.63 -14.86 -8.79
N TYR A 77 -1.87 -14.48 -7.52
CA TYR A 77 -2.83 -13.42 -7.22
C TYR A 77 -2.40 -12.05 -7.76
N TYR A 78 -1.08 -11.80 -7.79
CA TYR A 78 -0.56 -10.59 -8.42
C TYR A 78 -0.83 -10.55 -9.94
N GLU A 79 -0.60 -11.67 -10.64
CA GLU A 79 -0.86 -11.79 -12.08
C GLU A 79 -2.35 -11.67 -12.41
N LEU A 80 -3.23 -12.23 -11.57
CA LEU A 80 -4.69 -12.06 -11.70
C LEU A 80 -5.19 -10.65 -11.39
N GLY A 81 -4.36 -9.79 -10.81
CA GLY A 81 -4.79 -8.47 -10.36
C GLY A 81 -5.59 -8.47 -9.05
N ASP A 82 -5.79 -9.63 -8.43
CA ASP A 82 -6.51 -9.78 -7.16
C ASP A 82 -5.65 -9.30 -5.97
N THR A 83 -5.73 -8.00 -5.70
CA THR A 83 -4.95 -7.37 -4.63
C THR A 83 -5.38 -7.78 -3.23
N ASP A 84 -6.65 -8.12 -3.04
CA ASP A 84 -7.19 -8.54 -1.74
C ASP A 84 -6.66 -9.93 -1.36
N SER A 85 -6.73 -10.89 -2.28
CA SER A 85 -6.17 -12.23 -2.07
C SER A 85 -4.64 -12.19 -1.94
N LEU A 86 -3.96 -11.35 -2.73
CA LEU A 86 -2.51 -11.13 -2.60
C LEU A 86 -2.15 -10.63 -1.20
N ARG A 87 -2.88 -9.65 -0.70
CA ARG A 87 -2.70 -9.13 0.66
C ARG A 87 -2.90 -10.23 1.70
N LEU A 88 -4.01 -10.95 1.60
CA LEU A 88 -4.36 -12.02 2.55
C LEU A 88 -3.25 -13.09 2.63
N VAL A 89 -2.80 -13.59 1.49
CA VAL A 89 -1.73 -14.61 1.40
C VAL A 89 -0.41 -14.08 1.96
N THR A 90 -0.08 -12.82 1.68
CA THR A 90 1.15 -12.21 2.20
C THR A 90 1.11 -12.09 3.72
N TYR A 91 0.00 -11.62 4.29
CA TYR A 91 -0.14 -11.48 5.73
C TYR A 91 -0.19 -12.83 6.45
N GLU A 92 -0.82 -13.85 5.84
CA GLU A 92 -0.78 -15.22 6.36
C GLU A 92 0.65 -15.78 6.40
N TYR A 93 1.43 -15.52 5.34
CA TYR A 93 2.83 -15.89 5.32
C TYR A 93 3.66 -15.15 6.38
N MET A 94 3.43 -13.85 6.53
CA MET A 94 4.10 -13.05 7.56
C MET A 94 3.79 -13.54 8.97
N ASP A 95 2.54 -13.92 9.26
CA ASP A 95 2.12 -14.47 10.54
C ASP A 95 2.75 -15.86 10.79
N TRP A 96 2.81 -16.72 9.78
CA TRP A 96 3.51 -17.98 9.86
C TRP A 96 5.01 -17.77 10.13
N ALA A 97 5.67 -16.88 9.41
CA ALA A 97 7.08 -16.56 9.57
C ALA A 97 7.38 -16.02 10.98
N ASP A 98 6.48 -15.19 11.51
CA ASP A 98 6.59 -14.63 12.87
C ASP A 98 6.48 -15.72 13.95
N ARG A 99 5.51 -16.62 13.82
CA ARG A 99 5.36 -17.78 14.72
C ARG A 99 6.55 -18.73 14.68
N CYS A 100 7.23 -18.80 13.54
CA CYS A 100 8.42 -19.63 13.35
C CYS A 100 9.73 -18.90 13.67
N HIS A 101 9.68 -17.65 14.18
CA HIS A 101 10.83 -16.77 14.45
C HIS A 101 11.72 -16.54 13.22
N ARG A 102 11.10 -16.46 12.03
CA ARG A 102 11.76 -16.23 10.74
C ARG A 102 11.60 -14.78 10.30
N ASN A 103 12.18 -13.85 11.05
CA ASN A 103 12.03 -12.41 10.80
C ASN A 103 12.43 -12.01 9.38
N THR A 104 13.50 -12.60 8.84
CA THR A 104 13.96 -12.33 7.47
C THR A 104 12.86 -12.63 6.44
N ASP A 105 12.21 -13.77 6.54
CA ASP A 105 11.13 -14.16 5.63
C ASP A 105 9.93 -13.23 5.75
N ARG A 106 9.57 -12.86 6.97
CA ARG A 106 8.51 -11.91 7.26
C ARG A 106 8.72 -10.58 6.53
N TYR A 107 9.90 -9.96 6.73
CA TYR A 107 10.18 -8.66 6.10
C TYR A 107 10.40 -8.78 4.60
N GLN A 108 10.92 -9.91 4.11
CA GLN A 108 11.04 -10.17 2.69
C GLN A 108 9.67 -10.25 2.01
N ALA A 109 8.73 -10.97 2.60
CA ALA A 109 7.35 -11.07 2.09
C ALA A 109 6.67 -9.70 2.07
N TRP A 110 6.81 -8.94 3.16
CA TRP A 110 6.22 -7.60 3.26
C TRP A 110 6.79 -6.64 2.23
N ARG A 111 8.12 -6.62 2.09
CA ARG A 111 8.80 -5.82 1.05
C ARG A 111 8.34 -6.20 -0.36
N GLN A 112 8.21 -7.49 -0.67
CA GLN A 112 7.71 -7.95 -1.96
C GLN A 112 6.26 -7.49 -2.21
N TYR A 113 5.42 -7.53 -1.20
CA TYR A 113 4.06 -7.00 -1.29
C TYR A 113 4.06 -5.51 -1.61
N ILE A 114 4.83 -4.71 -0.85
CA ILE A 114 4.99 -3.27 -1.08
C ILE A 114 5.47 -3.00 -2.51
N GLN A 115 6.47 -3.73 -2.99
CA GLN A 115 6.97 -3.59 -4.34
C GLN A 115 5.87 -3.85 -5.39
N ARG A 116 5.11 -4.93 -5.25
CA ARG A 116 4.01 -5.27 -6.16
C ARG A 116 2.90 -4.22 -6.18
N MET A 117 2.57 -3.66 -5.02
CA MET A 117 1.61 -2.56 -4.93
C MET A 117 2.17 -1.28 -5.57
N THR A 118 3.48 -1.03 -5.43
CA THR A 118 4.14 0.09 -6.10
C THR A 118 4.06 -0.04 -7.63
N GLU A 119 4.29 -1.23 -8.16
CA GLU A 119 4.19 -1.53 -9.60
C GLU A 119 2.75 -1.33 -10.13
N LYS A 120 1.74 -1.52 -9.29
CA LYS A 120 0.34 -1.23 -9.59
C LYS A 120 -0.07 0.23 -9.37
N GLY A 121 0.84 1.09 -8.92
CA GLY A 121 0.57 2.51 -8.69
C GLY A 121 -0.28 2.82 -7.46
N MET A 122 -0.46 1.88 -6.52
CA MET A 122 -1.27 2.02 -5.31
C MET A 122 -0.55 2.84 -4.23
N GLN A 123 -0.33 4.13 -4.49
CA GLN A 123 0.53 5.00 -3.70
C GLN A 123 0.13 5.07 -2.22
N GLU A 124 -1.14 5.23 -1.91
CA GLU A 124 -1.63 5.36 -0.52
C GLU A 124 -1.36 4.08 0.29
N GLU A 125 -1.68 2.91 -0.28
CA GLU A 125 -1.42 1.61 0.34
C GLU A 125 0.08 1.37 0.56
N VAL A 126 0.89 1.69 -0.45
CA VAL A 126 2.36 1.58 -0.40
C VAL A 126 2.96 2.44 0.71
N MET A 127 2.52 3.69 0.83
CA MET A 127 3.02 4.60 1.88
C MET A 127 2.65 4.09 3.27
N LYS A 128 1.42 3.63 3.44
CA LYS A 128 0.93 3.06 4.69
C LYS A 128 1.69 1.79 5.07
N GLU A 129 1.83 0.85 4.14
CA GLU A 129 2.52 -0.42 4.41
C GLU A 129 4.01 -0.22 4.67
N THR A 130 4.65 0.72 3.97
CA THR A 130 6.06 1.08 4.21
C THR A 130 6.24 1.66 5.63
N ASP A 131 5.37 2.56 6.07
CA ASP A 131 5.40 3.13 7.42
C ASP A 131 5.20 2.04 8.49
N LEU A 132 4.24 1.12 8.27
CA LEU A 132 4.00 0.01 9.18
C LEU A 132 5.22 -0.92 9.29
N LEU A 133 5.85 -1.24 8.16
CA LEU A 133 7.07 -2.07 8.13
C LEU A 133 8.20 -1.40 8.91
N CYS A 134 8.45 -0.11 8.69
CA CYS A 134 9.49 0.64 9.38
C CYS A 134 9.25 0.66 10.90
N LYS A 135 8.03 0.97 11.33
CA LYS A 135 7.64 0.98 12.76
C LYS A 135 7.76 -0.40 13.42
N ASP A 136 7.38 -1.47 12.73
CA ASP A 136 7.53 -2.84 13.24
C ASP A 136 9.01 -3.21 13.39
N ALA A 137 9.83 -2.90 12.39
CA ALA A 137 11.26 -3.15 12.41
C ALA A 137 11.99 -2.38 13.53
N GLU A 138 11.68 -1.11 13.72
CA GLU A 138 12.20 -0.27 14.81
C GLU A 138 11.79 -0.83 16.18
N LYS A 139 10.52 -1.15 16.36
CA LYS A 139 10.01 -1.72 17.61
C LYS A 139 10.71 -3.04 17.98
N ARG A 140 10.97 -3.89 16.98
CA ARG A 140 11.67 -5.17 17.17
C ARG A 140 13.19 -5.02 17.19
N LYS A 141 13.72 -3.85 16.85
CA LYS A 141 15.15 -3.59 16.64
C LYS A 141 15.77 -4.56 15.64
N ASP A 142 15.00 -4.93 14.63
CA ASP A 142 15.39 -5.91 13.61
C ASP A 142 16.14 -5.21 12.48
N LYS A 143 17.44 -5.48 12.36
CA LYS A 143 18.30 -4.85 11.36
C LYS A 143 17.90 -5.17 9.92
N TYR A 144 17.42 -6.40 9.66
CA TYR A 144 16.96 -6.78 8.33
C TYR A 144 15.66 -6.04 7.95
N GLY A 145 14.76 -5.92 8.92
CA GLY A 145 13.53 -5.15 8.76
C GLY A 145 13.81 -3.67 8.49
N MET A 146 14.72 -3.06 9.24
CA MET A 146 15.12 -1.65 9.03
C MET A 146 15.70 -1.44 7.62
N ALA A 147 16.63 -2.28 7.19
CA ALA A 147 17.18 -2.23 5.83
C ALA A 147 16.11 -2.45 4.74
N SER A 148 15.16 -3.35 5.01
CA SER A 148 14.01 -3.59 4.11
C SER A 148 13.10 -2.37 4.01
N GLY A 149 12.86 -1.67 5.12
CA GLY A 149 12.10 -0.41 5.15
C GLY A 149 12.79 0.70 4.35
N GLU A 150 14.08 0.90 4.57
CA GLU A 150 14.89 1.86 3.82
C GLU A 150 14.86 1.56 2.31
N MET A 151 14.96 0.28 1.93
CA MET A 151 14.86 -0.13 0.53
C MET A 151 13.47 0.19 -0.06
N CYS A 152 12.38 -0.01 0.70
CA CYS A 152 11.02 0.37 0.28
C CYS A 152 10.88 1.88 0.13
N ILE A 153 11.40 2.68 1.08
CA ILE A 153 11.38 4.14 1.00
C ILE A 153 12.14 4.61 -0.25
N GLY A 154 13.34 4.07 -0.49
CA GLY A 154 14.12 4.39 -1.69
C GLY A 154 13.34 4.07 -2.98
N TYR A 155 12.69 2.91 -3.03
CA TYR A 155 11.86 2.50 -4.18
C TYR A 155 10.67 3.44 -4.40
N ASN A 156 9.99 3.84 -3.31
CA ASN A 156 8.86 4.76 -3.37
C ASN A 156 9.28 6.15 -3.88
N HIS A 157 10.43 6.67 -3.42
CA HIS A 157 10.98 7.93 -3.95
C HIS A 157 11.35 7.85 -5.42
N ARG A 158 11.80 6.69 -5.89
CA ARG A 158 12.08 6.47 -7.32
C ARG A 158 10.82 6.49 -8.17
N VAL A 159 9.74 5.87 -7.69
CA VAL A 159 8.53 5.65 -8.48
C VAL A 159 7.54 6.81 -8.35
N PHE A 160 7.23 7.23 -7.14
CA PHE A 160 6.19 8.23 -6.86
C PHE A 160 6.75 9.64 -6.62
N GLY A 161 7.85 9.75 -5.89
CA GLY A 161 8.39 11.03 -5.46
C GLY A 161 9.32 11.68 -6.47
N GLN A 162 9.82 10.95 -7.47
CA GLN A 162 10.83 11.38 -8.44
C GLN A 162 12.07 12.06 -7.80
N ASN A 163 12.25 11.90 -6.49
CA ASN A 163 13.40 12.43 -5.75
C ASN A 163 14.54 11.41 -5.76
N ILE A 164 15.33 11.46 -6.82
CA ILE A 164 16.42 10.49 -7.05
C ILE A 164 17.53 10.61 -6.00
N LYS A 165 17.82 11.81 -5.52
CA LYS A 165 18.83 11.99 -4.48
C LYS A 165 18.43 11.22 -3.21
N LEU A 166 17.22 11.42 -2.74
CA LEU A 166 16.71 10.75 -1.56
C LEU A 166 16.56 9.24 -1.78
N CYS A 167 16.15 8.82 -2.99
CA CYS A 167 16.13 7.41 -3.40
C CYS A 167 17.51 6.74 -3.19
N LEU A 168 18.58 7.37 -3.70
CA LEU A 168 19.93 6.84 -3.60
C LEU A 168 20.45 6.85 -2.15
N GLU A 169 20.17 7.90 -1.38
CA GLU A 169 20.51 7.98 0.05
C GLU A 169 19.91 6.79 0.84
N TYR A 170 18.63 6.49 0.64
CA TYR A 170 18.00 5.34 1.30
C TYR A 170 18.50 4.00 0.78
N TYR A 171 18.78 3.87 -0.51
CA TYR A 171 19.39 2.64 -1.04
C TYR A 171 20.80 2.42 -0.50
N ASP A 172 21.63 3.46 -0.39
CA ASP A 172 22.97 3.34 0.19
C ASP A 172 22.91 2.95 1.66
N SER A 173 21.97 3.52 2.42
CA SER A 173 21.72 3.12 3.82
C SER A 173 21.30 1.66 3.91
N ALA A 174 20.33 1.23 3.10
CA ALA A 174 19.87 -0.16 3.06
C ALA A 174 21.02 -1.12 2.68
N LEU A 175 21.83 -0.76 1.67
CA LEU A 175 22.98 -1.53 1.23
C LEU A 175 23.97 -1.75 2.38
N LYS A 176 24.32 -0.69 3.09
CA LYS A 176 25.20 -0.75 4.25
C LYS A 176 24.65 -1.69 5.33
N HIS A 177 23.39 -1.57 5.69
CA HIS A 177 22.77 -2.41 6.72
C HIS A 177 22.68 -3.89 6.28
N PHE A 178 22.37 -4.17 5.01
CA PHE A 178 22.38 -5.55 4.51
C PHE A 178 23.79 -6.15 4.49
N GLU A 179 24.83 -5.39 4.15
CA GLU A 179 26.21 -5.87 4.19
C GLU A 179 26.68 -6.13 5.64
N GLU A 180 26.43 -5.19 6.55
CA GLU A 180 26.74 -5.35 7.97
C GLU A 180 26.04 -6.59 8.58
N GLY A 181 24.81 -6.85 8.15
CA GLY A 181 24.03 -8.03 8.54
C GLY A 181 24.42 -9.31 7.78
N LYS A 182 25.32 -9.25 6.81
CA LYS A 182 25.71 -10.36 5.93
C LYS A 182 24.56 -10.93 5.09
N TYR A 183 23.54 -10.10 4.80
CA TYR A 183 22.42 -10.43 3.92
C TYR A 183 22.81 -10.18 2.44
N TYR A 184 23.76 -10.99 1.98
CA TYR A 184 24.45 -10.76 0.71
C TYR A 184 23.52 -10.74 -0.51
N ARG A 185 22.46 -11.56 -0.52
CA ARG A 185 21.49 -11.57 -1.61
C ARG A 185 20.72 -10.26 -1.71
N ASP A 186 20.30 -9.70 -0.58
CA ASP A 186 19.57 -8.44 -0.54
C ASP A 186 20.50 -7.25 -0.84
N ALA A 187 21.73 -7.28 -0.33
CA ALA A 187 22.76 -6.31 -0.69
C ALA A 187 23.02 -6.32 -2.22
N TYR A 188 23.02 -7.51 -2.83
CA TYR A 188 23.13 -7.66 -4.28
C TYR A 188 21.97 -6.99 -5.02
N VAL A 189 20.72 -7.22 -4.56
CA VAL A 189 19.50 -6.64 -5.14
C VAL A 189 19.49 -5.12 -5.01
N VAL A 190 19.83 -4.57 -3.84
CA VAL A 190 19.91 -3.11 -3.63
C VAL A 190 20.97 -2.48 -4.54
N SER A 191 22.14 -3.11 -4.65
CA SER A 191 23.20 -2.64 -5.55
C SER A 191 22.72 -2.59 -7.01
N LEU A 192 21.98 -3.60 -7.47
CA LEU A 192 21.36 -3.59 -8.80
C LEU A 192 20.35 -2.44 -8.96
N ASN A 193 19.58 -2.12 -7.94
CA ASN A 193 18.62 -1.02 -7.99
C ASN A 193 19.31 0.35 -8.05
N ILE A 194 20.42 0.52 -7.33
CA ILE A 194 21.26 1.74 -7.40
C ILE A 194 21.83 1.87 -8.82
N ILE A 195 22.46 0.82 -9.34
CA ILE A 195 23.03 0.80 -10.69
C ILE A 195 21.96 1.13 -11.72
N GLN A 196 20.81 0.46 -11.67
CA GLN A 196 19.67 0.72 -12.56
C GLN A 196 19.23 2.19 -12.52
N THR A 197 19.22 2.80 -11.33
CA THR A 197 18.84 4.20 -11.15
C THR A 197 19.81 5.14 -11.86
N TYR A 198 21.12 4.89 -11.75
CA TYR A 198 22.13 5.66 -12.49
C TYR A 198 22.08 5.44 -14.01
N LEU A 199 21.93 4.19 -14.45
CA LEU A 199 21.87 3.85 -15.88
C LEU A 199 20.63 4.46 -16.56
N ALA A 200 19.48 4.47 -15.88
CA ALA A 200 18.26 5.10 -16.39
C ALA A 200 18.40 6.61 -16.61
N ARG A 201 19.35 7.24 -15.92
CA ARG A 201 19.71 8.66 -16.10
C ARG A 201 20.90 8.91 -17.00
N GLN A 202 21.42 7.87 -17.64
CA GLN A 202 22.64 7.90 -18.44
C GLN A 202 23.89 8.35 -17.65
N SER A 203 23.85 8.28 -16.31
CA SER A 203 24.98 8.55 -15.41
C SER A 203 25.88 7.31 -15.32
N TYR A 204 26.43 6.88 -16.44
CA TYR A 204 27.15 5.60 -16.55
C TYR A 204 28.37 5.54 -15.63
N SER A 205 29.09 6.64 -15.47
CA SER A 205 30.28 6.71 -14.62
C SER A 205 29.96 6.49 -13.14
N ASP A 206 28.82 7.00 -12.69
CA ASP A 206 28.40 6.87 -11.29
C ASP A 206 27.93 5.45 -10.94
N ALA A 207 27.56 4.66 -11.95
CA ALA A 207 27.21 3.25 -11.78
C ALA A 207 28.44 2.34 -11.57
N VAL A 208 29.64 2.73 -12.03
CA VAL A 208 30.84 1.88 -12.04
C VAL A 208 31.27 1.44 -10.64
N PRO A 209 31.37 2.31 -9.62
CA PRO A 209 31.76 1.89 -8.27
C PRO A 209 30.86 0.80 -7.70
N TYR A 210 29.55 0.88 -7.96
CA TYR A 210 28.57 -0.12 -7.51
C TYR A 210 28.67 -1.42 -8.32
N LEU A 211 29.00 -1.35 -9.62
CA LEU A 211 29.29 -2.53 -10.44
C LEU A 211 30.52 -3.28 -9.94
N ASP A 212 31.60 -2.56 -9.61
CA ASP A 212 32.80 -3.16 -9.07
C ASP A 212 32.57 -3.81 -7.71
N ARG A 213 31.84 -3.10 -6.83
CA ARG A 213 31.41 -3.63 -5.53
C ARG A 213 30.53 -4.88 -5.69
N LEU A 214 29.60 -4.86 -6.64
CA LEU A 214 28.71 -5.97 -6.93
C LEU A 214 29.48 -7.20 -7.44
N GLY A 215 30.48 -6.98 -8.29
CA GLY A 215 31.39 -8.03 -8.77
C GLY A 215 32.23 -8.64 -7.64
N GLN A 216 32.68 -7.84 -6.67
CA GLN A 216 33.36 -8.32 -5.47
C GLN A 216 32.41 -9.10 -4.55
N LEU A 217 31.19 -8.61 -4.37
CA LEU A 217 30.15 -9.27 -3.57
C LEU A 217 29.82 -10.66 -4.16
N GLY A 218 29.67 -10.76 -5.48
CA GLY A 218 29.46 -12.03 -6.18
C GLY A 218 30.56 -13.04 -5.88
N LYS A 219 31.83 -12.64 -5.91
CA LYS A 219 32.98 -13.48 -5.55
C LYS A 219 33.00 -13.85 -4.06
N THR A 220 32.55 -12.95 -3.19
CA THR A 220 32.52 -13.18 -1.74
C THR A 220 31.53 -14.27 -1.34
N VAL A 221 30.45 -14.44 -2.11
CA VAL A 221 29.42 -15.47 -1.85
C VAL A 221 29.67 -16.77 -2.58
N GLU A 222 30.62 -16.79 -3.51
CA GLU A 222 31.04 -18.01 -4.22
C GLU A 222 31.55 -19.04 -3.21
N GLY A 223 30.94 -20.24 -3.20
CA GLY A 223 31.25 -21.29 -2.25
C GLY A 223 30.60 -21.16 -0.85
N LYS A 224 29.70 -20.19 -0.63
CA LYS A 224 28.86 -20.10 0.56
C LYS A 224 27.43 -20.60 0.25
N ASP A 225 26.69 -20.95 1.30
CA ASP A 225 25.27 -21.36 1.19
C ASP A 225 24.32 -20.19 0.82
N VAL A 226 24.79 -19.23 0.04
CA VAL A 226 24.03 -18.08 -0.43
C VAL A 226 23.80 -18.22 -1.93
N VAL A 227 22.56 -18.46 -2.32
CA VAL A 227 22.19 -18.56 -3.74
C VAL A 227 21.80 -17.18 -4.26
N ILE A 228 22.67 -16.63 -5.11
CA ILE A 228 22.32 -15.51 -5.99
C ILE A 228 21.86 -16.15 -7.30
N GLY A 229 20.57 -16.08 -7.60
CA GLY A 229 20.01 -16.75 -8.78
C GLY A 229 20.59 -16.19 -10.10
N GLU A 230 20.55 -17.03 -11.14
CA GLU A 230 21.11 -16.73 -12.47
C GLU A 230 20.55 -15.45 -13.08
N ALA A 231 19.29 -15.13 -12.80
CA ALA A 231 18.65 -13.90 -13.26
C ALA A 231 19.30 -12.64 -12.68
N LEU A 232 19.73 -12.67 -11.41
CA LEU A 232 20.43 -11.52 -10.78
C LEU A 232 21.85 -11.37 -11.32
N TYR A 233 22.58 -12.48 -11.53
CA TYR A 233 23.88 -12.45 -12.19
C TYR A 233 23.76 -11.94 -13.62
N MET A 234 22.74 -12.35 -14.36
CA MET A 234 22.49 -11.83 -15.71
C MET A 234 22.30 -10.31 -15.71
N ARG A 235 21.53 -9.76 -14.77
CA ARG A 235 21.36 -8.30 -14.62
C ARG A 235 22.70 -7.60 -14.36
N TYR A 236 23.57 -8.18 -13.56
CA TYR A 236 24.92 -7.64 -13.36
C TYR A 236 25.71 -7.58 -14.69
N TYR A 237 25.74 -8.66 -15.46
CA TYR A 237 26.43 -8.67 -16.76
C TYR A 237 25.83 -7.64 -17.71
N GLN A 238 24.51 -7.55 -17.78
CA GLN A 238 23.80 -6.57 -18.61
C GLN A 238 24.16 -5.13 -18.23
N PHE A 239 24.08 -4.79 -16.96
CA PHE A 239 24.37 -3.45 -16.47
C PHE A 239 25.84 -3.07 -16.66
N ARG A 240 26.75 -4.01 -16.48
CA ARG A 240 28.18 -3.81 -16.75
C ARG A 240 28.44 -3.50 -18.22
N VAL A 241 27.81 -4.23 -19.12
CA VAL A 241 27.90 -3.93 -20.57
C VAL A 241 27.37 -2.54 -20.87
N ILE A 242 26.16 -2.21 -20.37
CA ILE A 242 25.50 -0.92 -20.60
C ILE A 242 26.37 0.23 -20.10
N ALA A 243 26.92 0.14 -18.90
CA ALA A 243 27.80 1.17 -18.34
C ALA A 243 29.06 1.36 -19.17
N ILE A 244 29.79 0.27 -19.52
CA ILE A 244 31.02 0.34 -20.29
C ILE A 244 30.75 0.83 -21.73
N LEU A 245 29.63 0.40 -22.30
CA LEU A 245 29.20 0.84 -23.62
C LEU A 245 28.93 2.36 -23.65
N GLY A 246 28.26 2.88 -22.63
CA GLY A 246 27.97 4.31 -22.50
C GLY A 246 29.19 5.18 -22.22
N ILE A 247 30.22 4.63 -21.51
CA ILE A 247 31.44 5.38 -21.17
C ILE A 247 32.52 5.28 -22.26
N LYS A 248 32.78 4.07 -22.75
CA LYS A 248 34.00 3.74 -23.56
C LYS A 248 33.67 3.25 -24.98
N GLY A 249 32.39 3.10 -25.29
CA GLY A 249 31.91 2.65 -26.60
C GLY A 249 32.06 1.15 -26.86
N GLU A 250 31.73 0.74 -28.08
CA GLU A 250 31.57 -0.65 -28.49
C GLU A 250 32.85 -1.50 -28.37
N LYS A 251 34.00 -0.97 -28.82
CA LYS A 251 35.24 -1.71 -28.78
C LYS A 251 35.63 -2.13 -27.37
N ALA A 252 35.46 -1.25 -26.40
CA ALA A 252 35.73 -1.53 -24.99
C ALA A 252 34.69 -2.47 -24.37
N ALA A 253 33.44 -2.39 -24.80
CA ALA A 253 32.36 -3.23 -24.31
C ALA A 253 32.35 -4.66 -24.90
N ALA A 254 33.03 -4.88 -26.05
CA ALA A 254 32.98 -6.16 -26.79
C ALA A 254 33.33 -7.41 -25.94
N PRO A 255 34.36 -7.41 -25.06
CA PRO A 255 34.61 -8.58 -24.19
C PRO A 255 33.44 -8.85 -23.22
N TYR A 256 32.86 -7.81 -22.64
CA TYR A 256 31.76 -7.92 -21.69
C TYR A 256 30.45 -8.35 -22.37
N ILE A 257 30.23 -7.92 -23.62
CA ILE A 257 29.11 -8.40 -24.46
C ILE A 257 29.25 -9.89 -24.71
N ARG A 258 30.46 -10.39 -25.01
CA ARG A 258 30.70 -11.83 -25.20
C ARG A 258 30.44 -12.61 -23.93
N GLU A 259 30.91 -12.09 -22.78
CA GLU A 259 30.69 -12.70 -21.46
C GLU A 259 29.20 -12.79 -21.12
N ALA A 260 28.44 -11.69 -21.29
CA ALA A 260 27.00 -11.63 -21.07
C ALA A 260 26.22 -12.60 -21.99
N ASN A 261 26.60 -12.66 -23.27
CA ASN A 261 26.00 -13.59 -24.22
C ASN A 261 26.28 -15.06 -23.86
N ALA A 262 27.52 -15.38 -23.48
CA ALA A 262 27.88 -16.74 -23.05
C ALA A 262 27.11 -17.14 -21.78
N TYR A 263 26.98 -16.22 -20.81
CA TYR A 263 26.23 -16.47 -19.60
C TYR A 263 24.74 -16.70 -19.89
N TYR A 264 24.14 -15.88 -20.76
CA TYR A 264 22.74 -16.07 -21.17
C TYR A 264 22.54 -17.42 -21.85
N LEU A 265 23.38 -17.81 -22.80
CA LEU A 265 23.24 -19.08 -23.51
C LEU A 265 23.33 -20.28 -22.57
N LYS A 266 24.19 -20.21 -21.56
CA LYS A 266 24.36 -21.27 -20.56
C LYS A 266 23.13 -21.41 -19.66
N ASN A 267 22.46 -20.30 -19.32
CA ASN A 267 21.40 -20.26 -18.32
C ASN A 267 20.05 -19.84 -18.91
N LYS A 268 19.82 -20.08 -20.19
CA LYS A 268 18.66 -19.56 -20.95
C LYS A 268 17.31 -19.92 -20.35
N GLU A 269 17.21 -21.10 -19.71
CA GLU A 269 15.95 -21.57 -19.11
C GLU A 269 15.58 -20.81 -17.82
N SER A 270 16.57 -20.26 -17.12
CA SER A 270 16.41 -19.53 -15.85
C SER A 270 16.36 -18.01 -16.04
N ILE A 271 16.55 -17.51 -17.25
CA ILE A 271 16.65 -16.07 -17.56
C ILE A 271 15.47 -15.64 -18.43
N SER A 272 14.78 -14.57 -18.04
CA SER A 272 13.67 -14.01 -18.80
C SER A 272 14.12 -13.58 -20.22
N GLN A 273 13.42 -14.07 -21.23
CA GLN A 273 13.63 -13.62 -22.61
C GLN A 273 13.29 -12.14 -22.79
N GLU A 274 12.26 -11.64 -22.11
CA GLU A 274 11.92 -10.22 -22.14
C GLU A 274 13.08 -9.36 -21.63
N GLY A 275 13.67 -9.73 -20.48
CA GLY A 275 14.84 -9.04 -19.94
C GLY A 275 16.04 -9.10 -20.88
N TRP A 276 16.21 -10.19 -21.61
CA TRP A 276 17.27 -10.33 -22.61
C TRP A 276 17.05 -9.41 -23.82
N PHE A 277 15.85 -9.39 -24.39
CA PHE A 277 15.52 -8.48 -25.48
C PHE A 277 15.63 -7.02 -25.07
N GLY A 278 15.10 -6.65 -23.88
CA GLY A 278 15.23 -5.30 -23.34
C GLY A 278 16.68 -4.83 -23.22
N TYR A 279 17.59 -5.71 -22.77
CA TYR A 279 19.03 -5.45 -22.76
C TYR A 279 19.58 -5.21 -24.17
N LYS A 280 19.23 -6.05 -25.15
CA LYS A 280 19.69 -5.90 -26.54
C LYS A 280 19.20 -4.60 -27.18
N ILE A 281 17.95 -4.22 -26.92
CA ILE A 281 17.38 -2.95 -27.37
C ILE A 281 18.20 -1.79 -26.80
N MET A 282 18.44 -1.77 -25.49
CA MET A 282 19.18 -0.70 -24.83
C MET A 282 20.61 -0.58 -25.35
N CYS A 283 21.34 -1.68 -25.52
CA CYS A 283 22.67 -1.68 -26.12
C CYS A 283 22.66 -1.10 -27.53
N SER A 284 21.68 -1.50 -28.35
CA SER A 284 21.55 -1.02 -29.73
C SER A 284 21.25 0.47 -29.79
N GLN A 285 20.42 0.99 -28.88
CA GLN A 285 20.11 2.41 -28.76
C GLN A 285 21.35 3.24 -28.36
N ILE A 286 22.12 2.78 -27.38
CA ILE A 286 23.35 3.47 -26.95
C ILE A 286 24.38 3.53 -28.09
N LEU A 287 24.47 2.47 -28.93
CA LEU A 287 25.32 2.43 -30.10
C LEU A 287 24.80 3.25 -31.30
N GLY A 288 23.62 3.85 -31.20
CA GLY A 288 22.96 4.52 -32.31
C GLY A 288 22.46 3.57 -33.40
N ASN A 289 22.53 2.25 -33.18
CA ASN A 289 22.06 1.24 -34.14
C ASN A 289 20.55 0.98 -33.94
N ILE A 290 19.74 1.98 -34.31
CA ILE A 290 18.31 1.94 -34.09
C ILE A 290 17.64 0.81 -34.91
N GLY A 291 18.17 0.45 -36.08
CA GLY A 291 17.65 -0.68 -36.85
C GLY A 291 17.69 -2.01 -36.09
N ASN A 292 18.80 -2.30 -35.40
CA ASN A 292 18.90 -3.48 -34.55
C ASN A 292 18.01 -3.36 -33.32
N ALA A 293 17.86 -2.15 -32.74
CA ALA A 293 16.96 -1.93 -31.62
C ALA A 293 15.50 -2.25 -32.00
N VAL A 294 15.08 -1.86 -33.20
CA VAL A 294 13.75 -2.19 -33.75
C VAL A 294 13.59 -3.69 -33.95
N ALA A 295 14.60 -4.38 -34.52
CA ALA A 295 14.54 -5.83 -34.74
C ALA A 295 14.44 -6.61 -33.41
N TYR A 296 15.15 -6.18 -32.36
CA TYR A 296 14.99 -6.78 -31.02
C TYR A 296 13.65 -6.42 -30.38
N MET A 297 13.11 -5.24 -30.64
CA MET A 297 11.76 -4.86 -30.20
C MET A 297 10.68 -5.74 -30.87
N ASP A 298 10.84 -6.04 -32.15
CA ASP A 298 9.96 -6.98 -32.85
C ASP A 298 10.02 -8.37 -32.20
N SER A 299 11.22 -8.85 -31.91
CA SER A 299 11.41 -10.14 -31.23
C SER A 299 10.77 -10.16 -29.83
N LEU A 300 10.84 -9.05 -29.11
CA LEU A 300 10.19 -8.90 -27.80
C LEU A 300 8.66 -8.94 -27.93
N ILE A 301 8.12 -8.19 -28.87
CA ILE A 301 6.68 -8.13 -29.14
C ILE A 301 6.16 -9.52 -29.55
N ASP A 302 6.87 -10.21 -30.45
CA ASP A 302 6.47 -11.55 -30.91
C ASP A 302 6.53 -12.57 -29.78
N TYR A 303 7.55 -12.51 -28.94
CA TYR A 303 7.64 -13.35 -27.74
C TYR A 303 6.49 -13.09 -26.79
N GLN A 304 6.20 -11.82 -26.48
CA GLN A 304 5.09 -11.46 -25.60
C GLN A 304 3.74 -11.90 -26.17
N ARG A 305 3.55 -11.74 -27.47
CA ARG A 305 2.36 -12.24 -28.17
C ARG A 305 2.21 -13.76 -28.05
N SER A 306 3.33 -14.49 -28.12
CA SER A 306 3.33 -15.96 -28.02
C SER A 306 2.90 -16.48 -26.63
N ILE A 307 3.12 -15.67 -25.59
CA ILE A 307 2.73 -16.00 -24.20
C ILE A 307 1.40 -15.34 -23.78
N GLY A 308 0.71 -14.67 -24.73
CA GLY A 308 -0.56 -13.99 -24.45
C GLY A 308 -0.43 -12.68 -23.67
N ASN A 309 0.78 -12.14 -23.54
CA ASN A 309 1.06 -10.90 -22.85
C ASN A 309 1.17 -9.75 -23.86
N TYR A 310 0.26 -8.78 -23.80
CA TYR A 310 0.23 -7.63 -24.70
C TYR A 310 0.57 -6.36 -23.94
N TYR A 311 1.74 -5.79 -24.24
CA TYR A 311 2.19 -4.56 -23.63
C TYR A 311 2.22 -3.41 -24.66
N PRO A 312 1.19 -2.54 -24.68
CA PRO A 312 1.07 -1.48 -25.69
C PRO A 312 2.28 -0.55 -25.76
N GLY A 313 2.92 -0.27 -24.61
CA GLY A 313 4.08 0.61 -24.53
C GLY A 313 5.25 0.21 -25.44
N ASN A 314 5.41 -1.08 -25.76
CA ASN A 314 6.45 -1.55 -26.66
C ASN A 314 6.20 -1.12 -28.11
N TYR A 315 4.96 -1.11 -28.56
CA TYR A 315 4.59 -0.60 -29.89
C TYR A 315 4.84 0.90 -30.01
N ARG A 316 4.52 1.67 -28.96
CA ARG A 316 4.85 3.09 -28.90
C ARG A 316 6.35 3.33 -28.97
N GLN A 317 7.15 2.57 -28.21
CA GLN A 317 8.60 2.69 -28.22
C GLN A 317 9.19 2.30 -29.57
N LYS A 318 8.70 1.25 -30.21
CA LYS A 318 9.03 0.86 -31.58
C LYS A 318 8.75 1.98 -32.57
N ALA A 319 7.57 2.59 -32.49
CA ALA A 319 7.17 3.67 -33.37
C ALA A 319 8.13 4.87 -33.26
N ILE A 320 8.50 5.27 -32.04
CA ILE A 320 9.47 6.36 -31.80
C ILE A 320 10.84 6.02 -32.40
N MET A 321 11.31 4.78 -32.27
CA MET A 321 12.59 4.36 -32.86
C MET A 321 12.54 4.37 -34.39
N LEU A 322 11.44 3.94 -35.01
CA LEU A 322 11.24 3.98 -36.46
C LEU A 322 11.17 5.42 -36.99
N GLU A 323 10.52 6.33 -36.25
CA GLU A 323 10.48 7.75 -36.58
C GLU A 323 11.89 8.35 -36.59
N GLN A 324 12.73 8.05 -35.59
CA GLN A 324 14.11 8.51 -35.51
C GLN A 324 14.98 8.07 -36.70
N THR A 325 14.63 6.97 -37.33
CA THR A 325 15.33 6.43 -38.51
C THR A 325 14.69 6.81 -39.85
N GLY A 326 13.66 7.65 -39.83
CA GLY A 326 12.97 8.11 -41.04
C GLY A 326 12.01 7.07 -41.64
N HIS A 327 11.76 5.95 -40.97
CA HIS A 327 10.81 4.92 -41.40
C HIS A 327 9.37 5.28 -41.01
N TYR A 328 8.90 6.44 -41.50
CA TYR A 328 7.62 7.03 -41.08
C TYR A 328 6.40 6.14 -41.33
N LYS A 329 6.40 5.36 -42.43
CA LYS A 329 5.30 4.45 -42.75
C LYS A 329 5.14 3.34 -41.72
N GLU A 330 6.25 2.74 -41.33
CA GLU A 330 6.29 1.70 -40.31
C GLU A 330 6.03 2.28 -38.91
N ALA A 331 6.52 3.49 -38.63
CA ALA A 331 6.21 4.22 -37.40
C ALA A 331 4.72 4.48 -37.25
N CYS A 332 4.06 4.97 -38.31
CA CYS A 332 2.60 5.17 -38.30
C CYS A 332 1.82 3.86 -38.06
N ARG A 333 2.30 2.75 -38.64
CA ARG A 333 1.69 1.44 -38.39
C ARG A 333 1.86 1.00 -36.94
N ALA A 334 3.04 1.14 -36.37
CA ALA A 334 3.30 0.81 -34.98
C ALA A 334 2.51 1.71 -34.00
N PHE A 335 2.34 2.99 -34.33
CA PHE A 335 1.46 3.89 -33.56
C PHE A 335 -0.02 3.49 -33.67
N ALA A 336 -0.47 3.04 -34.85
CA ALA A 336 -1.83 2.53 -35.02
C ALA A 336 -2.07 1.27 -34.17
N GLU A 337 -1.12 0.32 -34.16
CA GLU A 337 -1.16 -0.88 -33.33
C GLU A 337 -1.15 -0.52 -31.83
N TYR A 338 -0.31 0.45 -31.43
CA TYR A 338 -0.32 0.99 -30.06
C TYR A 338 -1.70 1.56 -29.71
N SER A 339 -2.27 2.42 -30.57
CA SER A 339 -3.57 3.05 -30.31
C SER A 339 -4.67 1.99 -30.19
N GLN A 340 -4.71 1.03 -31.12
CA GLN A 340 -5.71 -0.05 -31.10
C GLN A 340 -5.62 -0.91 -29.83
N LEU A 341 -4.40 -1.30 -29.42
CA LEU A 341 -4.17 -2.07 -28.21
C LEU A 341 -4.46 -1.25 -26.96
N ASN A 342 -4.03 0.01 -26.94
CA ASN A 342 -4.27 0.90 -25.81
C ASN A 342 -5.76 1.22 -25.67
N ASP A 343 -6.47 1.40 -26.79
CA ASP A 343 -7.91 1.62 -26.79
C ASP A 343 -8.66 0.36 -26.34
N SER A 344 -8.21 -0.84 -26.73
CA SER A 344 -8.81 -2.09 -26.27
C SER A 344 -8.64 -2.29 -24.75
N VAL A 345 -7.48 -1.96 -24.21
CA VAL A 345 -7.23 -1.98 -22.75
C VAL A 345 -8.12 -0.94 -22.05
N ARG A 346 -8.16 0.29 -22.58
CA ARG A 346 -9.01 1.36 -22.02
C ARG A 346 -10.49 1.04 -22.16
N THR A 347 -10.89 0.40 -23.28
CA THR A 347 -12.29 -0.02 -23.48
C THR A 347 -12.67 -1.11 -22.48
N ALA A 348 -11.81 -2.07 -22.23
CA ALA A 348 -12.05 -3.11 -21.23
C ALA A 348 -12.16 -2.54 -19.80
N GLU A 349 -11.25 -1.62 -19.43
CA GLU A 349 -11.34 -0.90 -18.14
C GLU A 349 -12.59 -0.02 -18.06
N MET A 350 -12.94 0.65 -19.17
CA MET A 350 -14.12 1.50 -19.27
C MET A 350 -15.41 0.68 -19.26
N ASP A 351 -15.43 -0.49 -19.91
CA ASP A 351 -16.54 -1.43 -19.86
C ASP A 351 -16.72 -2.02 -18.45
N GLU A 352 -15.63 -2.32 -17.74
CA GLU A 352 -15.71 -2.75 -16.35
C GLU A 352 -16.24 -1.63 -15.44
N GLN A 353 -15.77 -0.39 -15.62
CA GLN A 353 -16.29 0.77 -14.90
C GLN A 353 -17.75 1.06 -15.29
N LEU A 354 -18.09 1.00 -16.57
CA LEU A 354 -19.45 1.18 -17.05
C LEU A 354 -20.39 0.11 -16.48
N ASN A 355 -19.95 -1.13 -16.43
CA ASN A 355 -20.71 -2.22 -15.80
C ASN A 355 -20.89 -1.98 -14.31
N LYS A 356 -19.87 -1.48 -13.60
CA LYS A 356 -19.98 -1.04 -12.19
C LYS A 356 -20.99 0.10 -12.04
N TYR A 357 -20.88 1.14 -12.87
CA TYR A 357 -21.81 2.28 -12.83
C TYR A 357 -23.22 1.87 -13.23
N THR A 358 -23.36 1.01 -14.24
CA THR A 358 -24.67 0.48 -14.66
C THR A 358 -25.29 -0.36 -13.55
N ALA A 359 -24.52 -1.23 -12.91
CA ALA A 359 -24.99 -1.99 -11.76
C ALA A 359 -25.36 -1.08 -10.57
N GLN A 360 -24.55 -0.04 -10.30
CA GLN A 360 -24.86 0.95 -9.27
C GLN A 360 -26.12 1.74 -9.60
N PHE A 361 -26.26 2.17 -10.86
CA PHE A 361 -27.44 2.89 -11.33
C PHE A 361 -28.71 2.02 -11.28
N GLU A 362 -28.62 0.73 -11.64
CA GLU A 362 -29.74 -0.20 -11.49
C GLU A 362 -30.11 -0.42 -10.02
N VAL A 363 -29.13 -0.53 -9.14
CA VAL A 363 -29.38 -0.61 -7.69
C VAL A 363 -30.05 0.66 -7.17
N ASP A 364 -29.60 1.84 -7.62
CA ASP A 364 -30.18 3.11 -7.16
C ASP A 364 -31.56 3.34 -7.82
N ARG A 365 -31.75 2.94 -9.07
CA ARG A 365 -33.08 2.91 -9.72
C ARG A 365 -34.05 1.98 -9.00
N LEU A 366 -33.60 0.78 -8.65
CA LEU A 366 -34.40 -0.17 -7.88
C LEU A 366 -34.72 0.34 -6.47
N LYS A 367 -33.81 1.13 -5.86
CA LYS A 367 -34.08 1.80 -4.58
C LYS A 367 -35.16 2.90 -4.72
N MET A 368 -35.08 3.70 -5.78
CA MET A 368 -36.09 4.73 -6.05
C MET A 368 -37.44 4.13 -6.38
N GLU A 369 -37.48 3.09 -7.22
CA GLU A 369 -38.69 2.35 -7.56
C GLU A 369 -39.30 1.65 -6.34
N LYS A 370 -38.43 1.14 -5.44
CA LYS A 370 -38.83 0.59 -4.14
C LYS A 370 -39.39 1.65 -3.19
N LEU A 371 -38.85 2.88 -3.25
CA LEU A 371 -39.36 4.03 -2.50
C LEU A 371 -40.75 4.47 -3.03
N GLU A 372 -40.92 4.57 -4.34
CA GLU A 372 -42.20 4.87 -4.99
C GLU A 372 -43.23 3.79 -4.73
N LEU A 373 -42.85 2.51 -4.78
CA LEU A 373 -43.71 1.38 -4.40
C LEU A 373 -44.04 1.42 -2.90
N SER A 374 -43.06 1.80 -2.06
CA SER A 374 -43.32 1.92 -0.61
C SER A 374 -44.26 3.06 -0.26
N GLU A 375 -44.20 4.18 -1.00
CA GLU A 375 -45.16 5.27 -0.87
C GLU A 375 -46.56 4.88 -1.38
N LYS A 376 -46.64 4.19 -2.51
CA LYS A 376 -47.89 3.63 -3.04
C LYS A 376 -48.52 2.63 -2.05
N MET A 377 -47.72 1.74 -1.51
CA MET A 377 -48.16 0.77 -0.51
C MET A 377 -48.54 1.41 0.83
N SER A 378 -47.96 2.58 1.19
CA SER A 378 -48.38 3.30 2.38
C SER A 378 -49.74 3.97 2.19
N ARG A 379 -50.16 4.35 0.98
CA ARG A 379 -51.51 4.81 0.65
C ARG A 379 -52.52 3.67 0.56
N GLU A 380 -52.07 2.48 0.14
CA GLU A 380 -52.94 1.28 0.06
C GLU A 380 -53.06 0.52 1.39
N ARG A 381 -52.26 0.88 2.43
CA ARG A 381 -52.36 0.28 3.79
C ARG A 381 -53.73 0.46 4.46
N LEU A 382 -54.54 1.43 4.01
CA LEU A 382 -55.95 1.60 4.48
C LEU A 382 -56.91 0.55 3.88
N ALA A 383 -56.49 -0.18 2.82
CA ALA A 383 -57.28 -1.28 2.21
C ALA A 383 -56.94 -2.67 2.80
N PHE A 384 -56.06 -2.72 3.80
CA PHE A 384 -55.36 -3.94 4.19
C PHE A 384 -55.92 -4.74 5.36
N VAL A 385 -57.21 -4.67 5.59
CA VAL A 385 -57.85 -5.63 6.51
C VAL A 385 -57.95 -7.06 5.89
N PHE A 386 -57.70 -7.17 4.58
CA PHE A 386 -57.82 -8.45 3.85
C PHE A 386 -56.50 -9.26 3.75
N GLY A 387 -55.39 -8.76 4.25
CA GLY A 387 -54.05 -9.36 4.03
C GLY A 387 -53.50 -10.27 5.11
N ALA A 388 -54.26 -10.63 6.16
CA ALA A 388 -53.72 -11.45 7.26
C ALA A 388 -53.09 -12.79 6.82
N GLY A 389 -53.64 -13.40 5.75
CA GLY A 389 -53.09 -14.65 5.20
C GLY A 389 -51.77 -14.48 4.46
N CYS A 390 -51.59 -13.35 3.73
CA CYS A 390 -50.34 -13.04 3.04
C CYS A 390 -49.23 -12.61 4.01
N VAL A 391 -49.61 -11.98 5.15
CA VAL A 391 -48.63 -11.59 6.19
C VAL A 391 -48.02 -12.81 6.87
N ILE A 392 -48.79 -13.87 7.09
CA ILE A 392 -48.26 -15.11 7.70
C ILE A 392 -47.31 -15.82 6.71
N LEU A 393 -47.66 -15.84 5.41
CA LEU A 393 -46.78 -16.43 4.40
C LEU A 393 -45.51 -15.60 4.21
N LEU A 394 -45.61 -14.26 4.21
CA LEU A 394 -44.49 -13.34 4.20
C LEU A 394 -43.63 -13.45 5.47
N LEU A 395 -44.27 -13.68 6.64
CA LEU A 395 -43.54 -13.94 7.89
C LEU A 395 -42.79 -15.27 7.86
N LEU A 396 -43.38 -16.33 7.27
CA LEU A 396 -42.71 -17.62 7.08
C LEU A 396 -41.55 -17.53 6.07
N ILE A 397 -41.73 -16.81 4.98
CA ILE A 397 -40.66 -16.54 4.03
C ILE A 397 -39.59 -15.63 4.66
N LEU A 398 -39.98 -14.64 5.46
CA LEU A 398 -39.09 -13.77 6.21
C LEU A 398 -38.33 -14.55 7.28
N VAL A 399 -38.99 -15.47 8.01
CA VAL A 399 -38.33 -16.33 9.00
C VAL A 399 -37.34 -17.29 8.34
N THR A 400 -37.70 -17.89 7.19
CA THR A 400 -36.78 -18.74 6.43
C THR A 400 -35.64 -17.94 5.81
N TYR A 401 -35.96 -16.76 5.26
CA TYR A 401 -34.94 -15.83 4.75
C TYR A 401 -34.08 -15.29 5.89
N LEU A 402 -34.65 -14.91 7.03
CA LEU A 402 -33.91 -14.49 8.22
C LEU A 402 -33.09 -15.63 8.83
N TYR A 403 -33.58 -16.87 8.78
CA TYR A 403 -32.82 -18.05 9.22
C TYR A 403 -31.60 -18.29 8.32
N ILE A 404 -31.78 -18.26 7.00
CA ILE A 404 -30.69 -18.39 6.05
C ILE A 404 -29.75 -17.17 6.13
N ARG A 405 -30.28 -15.96 6.29
CA ARG A 405 -29.52 -14.73 6.47
C ARG A 405 -28.83 -14.69 7.84
N THR A 406 -29.47 -15.22 8.89
CA THR A 406 -28.86 -15.33 10.22
C THR A 406 -27.69 -16.30 10.21
N LEU A 407 -27.76 -17.40 9.47
CA LEU A 407 -26.63 -18.29 9.24
C LEU A 407 -25.50 -17.61 8.45
N SER A 408 -25.83 -16.78 7.47
CA SER A 408 -24.82 -16.02 6.71
C SER A 408 -24.33 -14.78 7.48
N MET A 409 -25.21 -14.14 8.27
CA MET A 409 -24.86 -13.00 9.14
C MET A 409 -24.10 -13.42 10.39
N ASN A 410 -24.37 -14.60 10.97
CA ASN A 410 -23.56 -15.10 12.07
C ASN A 410 -22.08 -15.28 11.66
N ARG A 411 -21.84 -15.68 10.41
CA ARG A 411 -20.48 -15.69 9.86
C ARG A 411 -19.90 -14.29 9.66
N LYS A 412 -20.74 -13.30 9.27
CA LYS A 412 -20.33 -11.89 9.16
C LYS A 412 -20.22 -11.22 10.53
N LEU A 413 -21.09 -11.58 11.47
CA LEU A 413 -21.06 -11.05 12.84
C LEU A 413 -19.78 -11.49 13.58
N ASP A 414 -19.28 -12.70 13.33
CA ASP A 414 -18.05 -13.16 13.97
C ASP A 414 -16.83 -12.34 13.50
N VAL A 415 -16.82 -11.91 12.23
CA VAL A 415 -15.77 -11.00 11.73
C VAL A 415 -15.99 -9.59 12.27
N ALA A 416 -17.22 -9.06 12.15
CA ALA A 416 -17.57 -7.73 12.65
C ALA A 416 -17.49 -7.65 14.18
N ARG A 417 -17.76 -8.76 14.90
CA ARG A 417 -17.62 -8.83 16.36
C ARG A 417 -16.16 -8.70 16.80
N LYS A 418 -15.24 -9.24 16.03
CA LYS A 418 -13.79 -9.03 16.28
C LYS A 418 -13.38 -7.59 16.03
N GLU A 419 -13.92 -6.96 14.99
CA GLU A 419 -13.66 -5.54 14.72
C GLU A 419 -14.38 -4.63 15.72
N LEU A 420 -15.63 -4.92 16.05
CA LEU A 420 -16.39 -4.20 17.08
C LEU A 420 -15.80 -4.37 18.49
N GLN A 421 -15.26 -5.56 18.81
CA GLN A 421 -14.51 -5.74 20.06
C GLN A 421 -13.26 -4.88 20.10
N LYS A 422 -12.60 -4.70 18.97
CA LYS A 422 -11.46 -3.79 18.83
C LYS A 422 -11.91 -2.33 19.01
N MET A 423 -13.00 -1.94 18.34
CA MET A 423 -13.60 -0.61 18.50
C MET A 423 -14.17 -0.40 19.91
N GLY A 424 -14.82 -1.43 20.48
CA GLY A 424 -15.32 -1.39 21.84
C GLY A 424 -14.22 -1.21 22.89
N ARG A 425 -13.06 -1.84 22.68
CA ARG A 425 -11.87 -1.61 23.54
C ARG A 425 -11.36 -0.18 23.42
N ILE A 426 -11.30 0.36 22.22
CA ILE A 426 -10.89 1.75 21.98
C ILE A 426 -11.90 2.69 22.65
N LYS A 427 -13.20 2.45 22.45
CA LYS A 427 -14.26 3.26 23.07
C LYS A 427 -14.24 3.16 24.60
N SER A 428 -14.05 1.95 25.16
CA SER A 428 -13.93 1.77 26.61
C SER A 428 -12.68 2.44 27.18
N SER A 429 -11.55 2.34 26.49
CA SER A 429 -10.33 3.06 26.86
C SER A 429 -10.53 4.57 26.79
N PHE A 430 -11.21 5.07 25.74
CA PHE A 430 -11.56 6.48 25.61
C PHE A 430 -12.43 6.94 26.77
N ILE A 431 -13.54 6.22 27.07
CA ILE A 431 -14.43 6.55 28.20
C ILE A 431 -13.68 6.51 29.54
N GLN A 432 -12.75 5.54 29.71
CA GLN A 432 -11.97 5.41 30.93
C GLN A 432 -11.01 6.58 31.09
N HIS A 433 -10.33 7.02 30.02
CA HIS A 433 -9.49 8.20 30.03
C HIS A 433 -10.30 9.46 30.27
N VAL A 434 -11.39 9.66 29.54
CA VAL A 434 -12.31 10.79 29.75
C VAL A 434 -12.81 10.84 31.20
N THR A 435 -13.23 9.69 31.73
CA THR A 435 -13.71 9.62 33.13
C THR A 435 -12.61 9.98 34.12
N HIS A 436 -11.36 9.55 33.85
CA HIS A 436 -10.22 9.89 34.67
C HIS A 436 -9.92 11.39 34.62
N GLU A 437 -9.86 11.95 33.41
CA GLU A 437 -9.59 13.38 33.18
C GLU A 437 -10.70 14.30 33.70
N LEU A 438 -11.96 13.84 33.72
CA LEU A 438 -13.07 14.56 34.33
C LEU A 438 -13.06 14.45 35.86
N ARG A 439 -12.68 13.29 36.42
CA ARG A 439 -12.71 13.05 37.87
C ARG A 439 -11.74 13.94 38.62
N THR A 440 -10.55 14.18 38.05
CA THR A 440 -9.48 14.97 38.72
C THR A 440 -9.94 16.40 38.99
N PRO A 441 -10.36 17.20 38.00
CA PRO A 441 -10.85 18.55 38.23
C PRO A 441 -12.14 18.57 39.07
N LEU A 442 -13.05 17.59 38.86
CA LEU A 442 -14.26 17.49 39.64
C LEU A 442 -13.98 17.27 41.13
N ASN A 443 -13.07 16.36 41.47
CA ASN A 443 -12.66 16.14 42.85
C ASN A 443 -12.00 17.40 43.46
N SER A 444 -11.24 18.15 42.67
CA SER A 444 -10.67 19.44 43.09
C SER A 444 -11.77 20.45 43.34
N VAL A 445 -12.77 20.58 42.45
CA VAL A 445 -13.94 21.47 42.69
C VAL A 445 -14.68 21.07 43.94
N VAL A 446 -14.98 19.78 44.13
CA VAL A 446 -15.72 19.29 45.34
C VAL A 446 -14.85 19.50 46.59
N GLY A 447 -13.54 19.18 46.55
CA GLY A 447 -12.66 19.32 47.70
C GLY A 447 -12.49 20.77 48.13
N PHE A 448 -12.18 21.67 47.19
CA PHE A 448 -12.07 23.09 47.51
C PHE A 448 -13.38 23.74 47.88
N SER A 449 -14.50 23.32 47.32
CA SER A 449 -15.85 23.78 47.74
C SER A 449 -16.19 23.33 49.12
N ALA A 450 -15.78 22.13 49.56
CA ALA A 450 -15.98 21.66 50.92
C ALA A 450 -15.15 22.48 51.90
N LEU A 451 -13.90 22.77 51.55
CA LEU A 451 -13.00 23.65 52.37
C LEU A 451 -13.58 25.08 52.47
N LEU A 452 -14.19 25.60 51.40
CA LEU A 452 -14.87 26.91 51.42
C LEU A 452 -16.08 26.96 52.34
N ALA A 453 -16.68 25.79 52.68
CA ALA A 453 -17.85 25.68 53.57
C ALA A 453 -17.49 25.55 55.05
N GLU A 454 -16.20 25.49 55.41
CA GLU A 454 -15.74 25.41 56.81
C GLU A 454 -15.87 26.77 57.52
N GLU A 455 -16.40 26.76 58.73
CA GLU A 455 -16.52 27.96 59.54
C GLU A 455 -15.11 28.42 60.05
N GLY A 456 -14.75 29.68 59.85
CA GLY A 456 -13.52 30.27 60.37
C GLY A 456 -12.36 30.33 59.34
N LEU A 457 -12.66 30.16 58.07
CA LEU A 457 -11.68 30.22 56.97
C LEU A 457 -11.10 31.66 56.83
N ASP A 458 -9.77 31.76 56.65
CA ASP A 458 -9.13 33.04 56.36
C ASP A 458 -9.53 33.55 54.95
N VAL A 459 -9.57 34.88 54.79
CA VAL A 459 -9.99 35.53 53.52
C VAL A 459 -9.03 35.21 52.39
N GLU A 460 -7.75 34.99 52.67
CA GLU A 460 -6.73 34.65 51.70
C GLU A 460 -6.90 33.20 51.18
N ASP A 461 -7.10 32.26 52.09
CA ASP A 461 -7.42 30.85 51.79
C ASP A 461 -8.73 30.72 51.02
N ALA A 462 -9.78 31.47 51.43
CA ALA A 462 -11.07 31.50 50.75
C ALA A 462 -10.93 32.00 49.29
N ARG A 463 -10.09 32.98 49.01
CA ARG A 463 -9.78 33.46 47.67
C ARG A 463 -9.02 32.42 46.85
N GLU A 464 -8.05 31.79 47.46
CA GLU A 464 -7.27 30.75 46.79
C GLU A 464 -8.18 29.56 46.40
N TYR A 465 -8.97 29.05 47.34
CA TYR A 465 -9.88 27.92 47.08
C TYR A 465 -10.97 28.29 46.07
N SER A 466 -11.54 29.51 46.14
CA SER A 466 -12.48 30.01 45.12
C SER A 466 -11.84 30.04 43.71
N SER A 467 -10.61 30.53 43.63
CA SER A 467 -9.85 30.56 42.36
C SER A 467 -9.58 29.13 41.82
N GLN A 468 -9.30 28.18 42.72
CA GLN A 468 -9.10 26.78 42.33
C GLN A 468 -10.41 26.13 41.84
N VAL A 469 -11.52 26.45 42.49
CA VAL A 469 -12.87 25.99 42.02
C VAL A 469 -13.18 26.56 40.64
N GLU A 470 -12.94 27.87 40.46
CA GLU A 470 -13.18 28.54 39.15
C GLU A 470 -12.33 27.95 38.03
N LYS A 471 -11.02 27.80 38.27
CA LYS A 471 -10.07 27.22 37.32
C LYS A 471 -10.45 25.77 36.92
N ASN A 472 -10.73 24.92 37.91
CA ASN A 472 -11.08 23.54 37.65
C ASN A 472 -12.44 23.41 37.00
N SER A 473 -13.41 24.30 37.31
CA SER A 473 -14.72 24.36 36.65
C SER A 473 -14.59 24.79 35.19
N ALA A 474 -13.78 25.82 34.90
CA ALA A 474 -13.52 26.25 33.54
C ALA A 474 -12.82 25.14 32.71
N TYR A 475 -11.84 24.46 33.30
CA TYR A 475 -11.15 23.32 32.68
C TYR A 475 -12.12 22.15 32.41
N LEU A 476 -13.06 21.88 33.34
CA LEU A 476 -14.09 20.84 33.19
C LEU A 476 -15.01 21.15 32.01
N LEU A 477 -15.46 22.42 31.89
CA LEU A 477 -16.28 22.85 30.76
C LEU A 477 -15.54 22.70 29.43
N GLU A 478 -14.29 23.11 29.36
CA GLU A 478 -13.44 22.93 28.17
C GLU A 478 -13.30 21.45 27.77
N LEU A 479 -13.12 20.55 28.75
CA LEU A 479 -13.09 19.11 28.50
C LEU A 479 -14.40 18.58 27.93
N ILE A 480 -15.53 19.02 28.48
CA ILE A 480 -16.87 18.64 28.03
C ILE A 480 -17.09 19.10 26.58
N ASP A 481 -16.77 20.36 26.29
CA ASP A 481 -16.89 20.91 24.93
C ASP A 481 -16.04 20.14 23.92
N ASN A 482 -14.81 19.81 24.28
CA ASN A 482 -13.93 18.98 23.43
C ASN A 482 -14.51 17.57 23.19
N ILE A 483 -15.16 16.97 24.19
CA ILE A 483 -15.82 15.65 24.05
C ILE A 483 -17.02 15.75 23.12
N ILE A 484 -17.82 16.82 23.25
CA ILE A 484 -18.97 17.08 22.37
C ILE A 484 -18.49 17.27 20.93
N ASP A 485 -17.45 18.08 20.73
CA ASP A 485 -16.85 18.29 19.42
C ASP A 485 -16.39 16.98 18.76
N ILE A 486 -15.73 16.09 19.53
CA ILE A 486 -15.32 14.77 19.03
C ILE A 486 -16.55 13.92 18.66
N ALA A 487 -17.59 13.95 19.48
CA ALA A 487 -18.83 13.20 19.22
C ALA A 487 -19.58 13.72 17.97
N ASP A 488 -19.60 15.03 17.78
CA ASP A 488 -20.19 15.66 16.60
C ASP A 488 -19.38 15.37 15.33
N MET A 489 -18.05 15.40 15.41
CA MET A 489 -17.18 15.01 14.29
C MET A 489 -17.38 13.56 13.87
N ASP A 490 -17.52 12.64 14.83
CA ASP A 490 -17.72 11.21 14.56
C ASP A 490 -19.11 10.92 13.95
N SER A 491 -20.11 11.76 14.27
CA SER A 491 -21.47 11.63 13.77
C SER A 491 -21.71 12.21 12.37
N GLN A 492 -20.89 13.17 11.91
CA GLN A 492 -21.13 13.94 10.67
C GLN A 492 -20.20 13.54 9.50
N THR A 493 -19.44 12.47 9.61
CA THR A 493 -18.41 12.10 8.63
C THR A 493 -18.90 11.70 7.24
N ALA A 494 -20.19 11.51 6.99
CA ALA A 494 -20.67 10.90 5.74
C ALA A 494 -21.17 11.88 4.66
N ASP A 495 -21.64 13.11 4.96
CA ASP A 495 -22.45 13.90 4.02
C ASP A 495 -22.14 15.41 3.92
N MET A 496 -20.97 15.88 4.37
CA MET A 496 -20.66 17.31 4.26
C MET A 496 -20.19 17.68 2.84
N PRO A 497 -20.81 18.71 2.20
CA PRO A 497 -20.38 19.16 0.89
C PRO A 497 -18.98 19.78 0.97
N LYS A 498 -18.09 19.35 0.07
CA LYS A 498 -16.80 20.00 -0.11
C LYS A 498 -16.99 21.31 -0.89
N GLU A 499 -16.33 22.35 -0.46
CA GLU A 499 -16.31 23.65 -1.13
C GLU A 499 -14.89 24.08 -1.48
N ALA A 500 -14.78 25.03 -2.40
CA ALA A 500 -13.49 25.61 -2.76
C ALA A 500 -13.05 26.58 -1.66
N VAL A 501 -12.00 26.20 -0.94
CA VAL A 501 -11.47 26.98 0.20
C VAL A 501 -10.14 27.59 -0.18
N ASP A 502 -10.04 28.91 -0.07
CA ASP A 502 -8.76 29.61 -0.09
C ASP A 502 -8.01 29.29 1.20
N VAL A 503 -6.89 28.60 1.04
CA VAL A 503 -6.10 28.08 2.16
C VAL A 503 -5.49 29.23 2.96
N ASN A 504 -4.95 30.23 2.29
CA ASN A 504 -4.33 31.37 2.96
C ASN A 504 -5.35 32.19 3.77
N ALA A 505 -6.53 32.41 3.21
CA ALA A 505 -7.61 33.11 3.91
C ALA A 505 -8.07 32.34 5.14
N CYS A 506 -8.22 31.00 5.04
CA CYS A 506 -8.63 30.17 6.16
C CYS A 506 -7.55 30.12 7.26
N CYS A 507 -6.28 30.06 6.91
CA CYS A 507 -5.17 30.10 7.87
C CYS A 507 -5.12 31.45 8.60
N LEU A 508 -5.32 32.55 7.88
CA LEU A 508 -5.33 33.89 8.46
C LEU A 508 -6.46 34.04 9.49
N GLU A 509 -7.66 33.57 9.17
CA GLU A 509 -8.78 33.54 10.11
C GLU A 509 -8.45 32.76 11.40
N CYS A 510 -7.76 31.60 11.28
CA CYS A 510 -7.37 30.82 12.44
C CYS A 510 -6.31 31.55 13.31
N ILE A 511 -5.38 32.27 12.68
CA ILE A 511 -4.39 33.08 13.37
C ILE A 511 -5.05 34.27 14.10
N ASP A 512 -5.98 34.94 13.42
CA ASP A 512 -6.71 36.08 14.01
C ASP A 512 -7.56 35.65 15.22
N GLU A 513 -8.16 34.45 15.20
CA GLU A 513 -8.91 33.89 16.31
C GLU A 513 -8.02 33.52 17.51
N LEU A 514 -6.77 33.15 17.28
CA LEU A 514 -5.79 32.90 18.33
C LEU A 514 -5.23 34.23 18.89
N GLY A 515 -5.24 35.29 18.06
CA GLY A 515 -4.69 36.59 18.41
C GLY A 515 -5.30 37.14 19.69
N GLY A 516 -4.47 37.39 20.70
CA GLY A 516 -4.87 37.84 22.04
C GLY A 516 -5.11 36.74 23.08
N LYS A 517 -5.04 35.45 22.71
CA LYS A 517 -5.13 34.33 23.64
C LYS A 517 -3.76 33.74 24.03
N GLN A 518 -2.69 34.16 23.35
CA GLN A 518 -1.33 33.69 23.63
C GLN A 518 -0.77 34.29 24.93
N LYS A 519 0.19 33.57 25.51
CA LYS A 519 0.90 34.02 26.71
C LYS A 519 1.79 35.26 26.41
N GLU A 520 2.03 36.11 27.38
CA GLU A 520 2.96 37.25 27.25
C GLU A 520 4.35 36.75 26.85
N GLY A 521 4.88 37.29 25.73
CA GLY A 521 6.19 36.89 25.19
C GLY A 521 6.16 35.80 24.13
N VAL A 522 4.97 35.42 23.65
CA VAL A 522 4.78 34.53 22.50
C VAL A 522 4.30 35.36 21.31
N GLU A 523 5.05 35.32 20.22
CA GLU A 523 4.73 36.00 18.97
C GLU A 523 4.07 35.02 17.99
N LEU A 524 3.03 35.46 17.28
CA LEU A 524 2.38 34.71 16.22
C LEU A 524 2.93 35.13 14.88
N GLN A 525 3.40 34.18 14.08
CA GLN A 525 3.93 34.41 12.75
C GLN A 525 3.15 33.60 11.71
N TRP A 526 2.62 34.28 10.71
CA TRP A 526 1.98 33.67 9.56
C TRP A 526 2.86 33.74 8.32
N VAL A 527 3.08 32.60 7.68
CA VAL A 527 3.83 32.50 6.41
C VAL A 527 2.90 31.93 5.34
N PRO A 528 2.29 32.77 4.51
CA PRO A 528 1.36 32.35 3.48
C PRO A 528 2.07 31.59 2.35
N SER A 529 1.33 30.68 1.70
CA SER A 529 1.77 30.13 0.42
C SER A 529 1.74 31.23 -0.66
N PRO A 530 2.81 31.39 -1.47
CA PRO A 530 2.89 32.44 -2.50
C PRO A 530 1.78 32.35 -3.55
N ASP A 531 1.28 31.15 -3.82
CA ASP A 531 0.33 30.86 -4.91
C ASP A 531 -1.14 30.88 -4.45
N ALA A 532 -1.43 31.20 -3.18
CA ALA A 532 -2.79 31.22 -2.61
C ALA A 532 -3.65 30.01 -3.03
N PRO A 533 -3.26 28.78 -2.67
CA PRO A 533 -3.90 27.58 -3.19
C PRO A 533 -5.36 27.47 -2.74
N VAL A 534 -6.21 27.04 -3.68
CA VAL A 534 -7.63 26.75 -3.42
C VAL A 534 -7.86 25.26 -3.47
N ILE A 535 -8.40 24.68 -2.41
CA ILE A 535 -8.65 23.24 -2.30
C ILE A 535 -10.14 22.92 -2.15
N GLN A 536 -10.53 21.74 -2.59
CA GLN A 536 -11.88 21.20 -2.41
C GLN A 536 -11.97 20.44 -1.08
N THR A 537 -12.48 21.11 -0.05
CA THR A 537 -12.58 20.52 1.29
C THR A 537 -13.80 21.04 2.05
N VAL A 538 -14.06 20.47 3.21
CA VAL A 538 -15.04 21.01 4.16
C VAL A 538 -14.35 22.09 5.00
N ARG A 539 -14.60 23.37 4.69
CA ARG A 539 -13.96 24.52 5.33
C ARG A 539 -14.02 24.47 6.85
N ALA A 540 -15.19 24.14 7.39
CA ALA A 540 -15.39 24.06 8.85
C ALA A 540 -14.43 23.07 9.52
N TRP A 541 -14.18 21.93 8.90
CA TRP A 541 -13.27 20.92 9.44
C TRP A 541 -11.80 21.35 9.33
N MET A 542 -11.43 21.90 8.17
CA MET A 542 -10.07 22.41 8.00
C MET A 542 -9.78 23.51 9.03
N LYS A 543 -10.70 24.46 9.17
CA LYS A 543 -10.59 25.53 10.17
C LYS A 543 -10.49 24.96 11.58
N ARG A 544 -11.34 23.99 11.93
CA ARG A 544 -11.36 23.37 13.26
C ARG A 544 -10.03 22.64 13.59
N VAL A 545 -9.49 21.88 12.64
CA VAL A 545 -8.21 21.19 12.84
C VAL A 545 -7.09 22.20 13.06
N LEU A 546 -7.01 23.24 12.25
CA LEU A 546 -6.00 24.28 12.37
C LEU A 546 -6.12 25.04 13.68
N THR A 547 -7.33 25.42 14.08
CA THR A 547 -7.57 26.11 15.35
C THR A 547 -7.17 25.25 16.54
N LEU A 548 -7.52 23.95 16.57
CA LEU A 548 -7.14 23.03 17.63
C LEU A 548 -5.62 22.88 17.77
N LEU A 549 -4.91 22.79 16.63
CA LEU A 549 -3.45 22.69 16.63
C LEU A 549 -2.80 24.00 17.09
N LEU A 550 -3.32 25.14 16.68
CA LEU A 550 -2.84 26.45 17.09
C LEU A 550 -3.14 26.74 18.56
N ASP A 551 -4.32 26.38 19.08
CA ASP A 551 -4.65 26.48 20.50
C ASP A 551 -3.71 25.63 21.34
N ASN A 552 -3.39 24.40 20.88
CA ASN A 552 -2.39 23.57 21.55
C ASN A 552 -1.00 24.23 21.54
N ALA A 553 -0.57 24.77 20.40
CA ALA A 553 0.69 25.50 20.33
C ALA A 553 0.69 26.69 21.29
N GLY A 554 -0.43 27.46 21.38
CA GLY A 554 -0.59 28.58 22.31
C GLY A 554 -0.54 28.16 23.79
N LYS A 555 -1.14 27.01 24.15
CA LYS A 555 -1.12 26.47 25.52
C LYS A 555 0.27 26.02 25.96
N PHE A 556 1.02 25.35 25.09
CA PHE A 556 2.28 24.71 25.42
C PHE A 556 3.53 25.59 25.17
N THR A 557 3.41 26.67 24.42
CA THR A 557 4.51 27.61 24.20
C THR A 557 4.55 28.63 25.33
N GLU A 558 5.66 28.69 26.06
CA GLU A 558 5.84 29.63 27.14
C GLU A 558 6.51 30.92 26.71
N LYS A 559 7.44 30.86 25.76
CA LYS A 559 8.14 31.99 25.15
C LYS A 559 8.60 31.62 23.74
N GLY A 560 8.60 32.55 22.82
CA GLY A 560 9.11 32.34 21.48
C GLY A 560 8.10 32.70 20.41
N VAL A 561 8.13 31.94 19.33
CA VAL A 561 7.29 32.21 18.14
C VAL A 561 6.47 30.97 17.84
N ILE A 562 5.18 31.15 17.66
CA ILE A 562 4.31 30.14 17.04
C ILE A 562 4.16 30.52 15.58
N ARG A 563 4.65 29.65 14.71
CA ARG A 563 4.61 29.89 13.26
C ARG A 563 3.65 28.92 12.60
N LEU A 564 2.67 29.47 11.89
CA LEU A 564 1.88 28.71 10.94
C LEU A 564 2.41 28.98 9.53
N GLN A 565 2.79 27.93 8.84
CA GLN A 565 3.29 28.00 7.47
C GLN A 565 2.44 27.10 6.57
N CYS A 566 2.15 27.59 5.39
CA CYS A 566 1.48 26.82 4.34
C CYS A 566 2.41 26.63 3.17
N GLU A 567 2.65 25.38 2.78
CA GLU A 567 3.48 25.00 1.64
C GLU A 567 2.66 24.21 0.63
N GLU A 568 2.76 24.59 -0.64
CA GLU A 568 2.20 23.82 -1.75
C GLU A 568 3.30 23.00 -2.43
N ASP A 569 3.11 21.69 -2.43
CA ASP A 569 3.93 20.75 -3.19
C ASP A 569 3.20 20.43 -4.51
N LYS A 570 3.49 21.22 -5.55
CA LYS A 570 2.84 21.11 -6.87
C LYS A 570 3.16 19.78 -7.58
N GLU A 571 4.32 19.18 -7.30
CA GLU A 571 4.71 17.91 -7.92
C GLU A 571 3.87 16.74 -7.42
N ASN A 572 3.51 16.77 -6.14
CA ASN A 572 2.72 15.73 -5.50
C ASN A 572 1.24 16.10 -5.30
N ASN A 573 0.85 17.31 -5.69
CA ASN A 573 -0.50 17.86 -5.50
C ASN A 573 -0.93 17.81 -4.01
N ILE A 574 -0.03 18.21 -3.11
CA ILE A 574 -0.22 18.19 -1.66
C ILE A 574 -0.05 19.58 -1.09
N ILE A 575 -0.92 19.96 -0.16
CA ILE A 575 -0.76 21.14 0.69
C ILE A 575 -0.35 20.68 2.08
N ARG A 576 0.74 21.24 2.60
CA ARG A 576 1.24 20.99 3.94
C ARG A 576 1.01 22.20 4.82
N PHE A 577 0.41 21.96 5.98
CA PHE A 577 0.33 22.92 7.05
C PHE A 577 1.38 22.55 8.08
N ILE A 578 2.25 23.48 8.42
CA ILE A 578 3.33 23.30 9.36
C ILE A 578 3.08 24.29 10.49
N ILE A 579 2.98 23.77 11.72
CA ILE A 579 2.84 24.57 12.94
C ILE A 579 4.06 24.26 13.81
N GLU A 580 4.87 25.30 14.04
CA GLU A 580 6.11 25.23 14.81
C GLU A 580 6.04 26.15 16.04
#